data_5e1a1fdd5b0ea3745ddf6b81697a1831
#
_entry.id   5e1a1fdd5b0ea3745ddf6b81697a1831
#
_cell.length_a   1.000
_cell.length_b   1.000
_cell.length_c   1.000
_cell.angle_alpha   90.00
_cell.angle_beta   90.00
_cell.angle_gamma   90.00
#
_symmetry.space_group_name_H-M   'P 1'
#
loop_
_entity.id
_entity.type
_entity.pdbx_description
1 polymer ?
#
loop_
_entity_poly.entity_id
_entity_poly.type
_entity_poly.pdbx_seq_one_letter_code
_entity_poly.pdbx_strand_id
1 'polypeptide(L)'
;MLADNDFVRRRAAAAGGATDGDAGDGDVWVEGTAQTAFSVSIRRVVPASSIPKEFRSLVGSELHVRYTEAWEAPTGDDRVGTFAVEIVGAPGHAAGALGLTPAGDGCDFLATGDVKVPVPLFGAMVERAVKDAVLKGLEAELTAADAWLAR
;
A
#
# COMPACT_ATOMS: atom_id res chain seq x y z
N MET A 1 12.37 9.11 -5.91
CA MET A 1 12.11 7.88 -5.14
C MET A 1 10.70 7.33 -5.41
N LEU A 2 9.60 7.93 -4.95
CA LEU A 2 8.25 7.34 -5.04
C LEU A 2 7.76 7.00 -6.45
N ALA A 3 8.24 7.69 -7.48
CA ALA A 3 7.95 7.39 -8.90
C ALA A 3 9.03 6.50 -9.56
N ASP A 4 9.93 5.92 -8.78
CA ASP A 4 11.00 5.05 -9.27
C ASP A 4 10.55 3.58 -9.21
N ASN A 5 10.58 2.88 -10.35
CA ASN A 5 10.11 1.50 -10.44
C ASN A 5 10.85 0.54 -9.52
N ASP A 6 12.18 0.70 -9.39
CA ASP A 6 12.99 -0.20 -8.56
C ASP A 6 12.70 0.03 -7.07
N PHE A 7 12.47 1.29 -6.68
CA PHE A 7 12.03 1.60 -5.33
C PHE A 7 10.63 1.03 -5.06
N VAL A 8 9.68 1.22 -5.97
CA VAL A 8 8.30 0.72 -5.80
C VAL A 8 8.27 -0.81 -5.69
N ARG A 9 9.05 -1.52 -6.50
CA ARG A 9 9.21 -2.98 -6.35
C ARG A 9 9.80 -3.36 -4.99
N ARG A 10 10.81 -2.65 -4.53
CA ARG A 10 11.44 -2.91 -3.22
C ARG A 10 10.47 -2.69 -2.06
N ARG A 11 9.73 -1.58 -2.05
CA ARG A 11 8.73 -1.34 -0.99
C ARG A 11 7.57 -2.33 -1.07
N ALA A 12 7.15 -2.72 -2.26
CA ALA A 12 6.13 -3.74 -2.45
C ALA A 12 6.55 -5.09 -1.85
N ALA A 13 7.81 -5.48 -2.02
CA ALA A 13 8.38 -6.67 -1.40
C ALA A 13 8.48 -6.54 0.13
N ALA A 14 8.88 -5.37 0.64
CA ALA A 14 9.01 -5.11 2.09
C ALA A 14 7.67 -5.19 2.83
N ALA A 15 6.58 -4.73 2.24
CA ALA A 15 5.26 -4.73 2.86
C ALA A 15 4.61 -6.12 3.00
N GLY A 16 5.36 -7.19 2.72
CA GLY A 16 5.02 -8.55 3.14
C GLY A 16 3.83 -9.18 2.44
N GLY A 17 3.69 -9.00 1.15
CA GLY A 17 3.11 -10.08 0.37
C GLY A 17 4.11 -11.23 0.40
N ALA A 18 3.68 -12.47 0.67
CA ALA A 18 4.56 -13.60 0.51
C ALA A 18 5.10 -13.57 -0.93
N THR A 19 6.30 -13.05 -1.08
CA THR A 19 7.10 -13.25 -2.26
C THR A 19 7.69 -14.64 -2.13
N ASP A 20 6.94 -15.65 -2.51
CA ASP A 20 7.60 -16.80 -3.13
C ASP A 20 8.20 -16.26 -4.42
N GLY A 21 9.42 -15.81 -4.30
CA GLY A 21 10.37 -15.44 -5.32
C GLY A 21 9.76 -14.84 -6.59
N ASP A 22 10.04 -13.59 -6.84
CA ASP A 22 9.69 -12.86 -8.04
C ASP A 22 8.31 -12.16 -8.00
N ALA A 23 8.30 -10.94 -7.44
CA ALA A 23 7.29 -9.96 -7.86
C ALA A 23 7.52 -9.78 -9.37
N GLY A 24 6.80 -10.53 -10.18
CA GLY A 24 6.91 -10.50 -11.62
C GLY A 24 6.71 -9.07 -12.14
N ASP A 25 7.29 -8.77 -13.27
CA ASP A 25 7.21 -7.47 -13.97
C ASP A 25 5.77 -6.97 -14.17
N GLY A 26 4.77 -7.84 -13.94
CA GLY A 26 3.35 -7.57 -14.05
C GLY A 26 2.65 -7.05 -12.79
N ASP A 27 3.31 -6.95 -11.64
CA ASP A 27 2.65 -6.63 -10.37
C ASP A 27 2.84 -5.19 -9.90
N VAL A 28 3.71 -4.44 -10.55
CA VAL A 28 4.02 -3.04 -10.24
C VAL A 28 3.98 -2.19 -11.51
N TRP A 29 3.19 -1.12 -11.49
CA TRP A 29 3.11 -0.12 -12.55
C TRP A 29 3.32 1.26 -11.97
N VAL A 30 4.14 2.06 -12.64
CA VAL A 30 4.33 3.46 -12.34
C VAL A 30 4.10 4.24 -13.62
N GLU A 31 3.18 5.19 -13.59
CA GLU A 31 2.88 6.10 -14.71
C GLU A 31 3.13 7.54 -14.29
N GLY A 32 3.77 8.32 -15.14
CA GLY A 32 4.16 9.69 -14.85
C GLY A 32 5.56 9.79 -14.27
N THR A 33 5.91 10.95 -13.74
CA THR A 33 7.26 11.26 -13.23
C THR A 33 7.23 12.00 -11.90
N ALA A 34 8.35 12.02 -11.20
CA ALA A 34 8.49 12.77 -9.95
C ALA A 34 8.32 14.30 -10.14
N GLN A 35 8.50 14.83 -11.35
CA GLN A 35 8.35 16.26 -11.66
C GLN A 35 6.92 16.65 -12.02
N THR A 36 6.08 15.67 -12.33
CA THR A 36 4.67 15.84 -12.70
C THR A 36 3.77 15.05 -11.74
N ALA A 37 2.49 14.95 -12.04
CA ALA A 37 1.64 13.96 -11.40
C ALA A 37 2.10 12.55 -11.82
N PHE A 38 1.98 11.59 -10.90
CA PHE A 38 2.26 10.19 -11.18
C PHE A 38 1.32 9.28 -10.40
N SER A 39 1.16 8.07 -10.89
CA SER A 39 0.43 7.02 -10.20
C SER A 39 1.28 5.77 -10.01
N VAL A 40 0.97 5.04 -8.96
CA VAL A 40 1.56 3.74 -8.65
C VAL A 40 0.43 2.73 -8.51
N SER A 41 0.56 1.57 -9.10
CA SER A 41 -0.35 0.44 -8.89
C SER A 41 0.47 -0.80 -8.55
N ILE A 42 0.08 -1.47 -7.47
CA ILE A 42 0.72 -2.69 -6.99
C ILE A 42 -0.37 -3.77 -6.82
N ARG A 43 -0.14 -4.94 -7.40
CA ARG A 43 -0.96 -6.12 -7.13
C ARG A 43 -0.21 -7.09 -6.25
N ARG A 44 -0.90 -7.64 -5.25
CA ARG A 44 -0.33 -8.62 -4.32
C ARG A 44 -1.28 -9.80 -4.16
N VAL A 45 -0.70 -10.97 -4.00
CA VAL A 45 -1.43 -12.16 -3.58
C VAL A 45 -1.07 -12.45 -2.13
N VAL A 46 -2.08 -12.47 -1.27
CA VAL A 46 -1.94 -12.81 0.15
C VAL A 46 -2.47 -14.22 0.35
N PRO A 47 -1.63 -15.19 0.70
CA PRO A 47 -2.08 -16.56 0.91
C PRO A 47 -2.98 -16.67 2.14
N ALA A 48 -3.97 -17.56 2.10
CA ALA A 48 -4.91 -17.75 3.21
C ALA A 48 -4.21 -18.10 4.54
N SER A 49 -3.00 -18.67 4.48
CA SER A 49 -2.19 -18.95 5.67
C SER A 49 -1.81 -17.70 6.47
N SER A 50 -1.70 -16.55 5.79
CA SER A 50 -1.42 -15.24 6.41
C SER A 50 -2.67 -14.54 6.95
N ILE A 51 -3.86 -15.12 6.73
CA ILE A 51 -5.14 -14.57 7.15
C ILE A 51 -5.56 -15.28 8.44
N PRO A 52 -6.05 -14.54 9.45
CA PRO A 52 -6.60 -15.15 10.67
C PRO A 52 -7.65 -16.21 10.32
N LYS A 53 -7.64 -17.34 11.05
CA LYS A 53 -8.48 -18.52 10.77
C LYS A 53 -9.97 -18.19 10.66
N GLU A 54 -10.43 -17.23 11.43
CA GLU A 54 -11.81 -16.76 11.52
C GLU A 54 -12.30 -16.16 10.18
N PHE A 55 -11.37 -15.67 9.35
CA PHE A 55 -11.69 -15.00 8.10
C PHE A 55 -11.43 -15.84 6.85
N ARG A 56 -10.74 -16.98 6.99
CA ARG A 56 -10.36 -17.83 5.83
C ARG A 56 -11.56 -18.33 5.04
N SER A 57 -12.69 -18.57 5.72
CA SER A 57 -13.92 -19.00 5.06
C SER A 57 -14.56 -17.93 4.18
N LEU A 58 -14.21 -16.66 4.38
CA LEU A 58 -14.74 -15.52 3.62
C LEU A 58 -13.91 -15.19 2.37
N VAL A 59 -12.67 -15.64 2.31
CA VAL A 59 -11.69 -15.17 1.31
C VAL A 59 -11.13 -16.28 0.42
N GLY A 60 -11.50 -17.55 0.64
CA GLY A 60 -10.99 -18.66 -0.15
C GLY A 60 -9.53 -19.02 0.16
N SER A 61 -8.79 -19.49 -0.85
CA SER A 61 -7.40 -19.94 -0.70
C SER A 61 -6.37 -18.82 -0.70
N GLU A 62 -6.70 -17.68 -1.29
CA GLU A 62 -5.82 -16.51 -1.42
C GLU A 62 -6.64 -15.23 -1.60
N LEU A 63 -6.06 -14.08 -1.24
CA LEU A 63 -6.61 -12.75 -1.50
C LEU A 63 -5.78 -12.05 -2.56
N HIS A 64 -6.44 -11.53 -3.57
CA HIS A 64 -5.84 -10.60 -4.52
C HIS A 64 -6.10 -9.17 -4.05
N VAL A 65 -5.04 -8.46 -3.71
CA VAL A 65 -5.09 -7.08 -3.22
C VAL A 65 -4.53 -6.15 -4.27
N ARG A 66 -5.26 -5.10 -4.60
CA ARG A 66 -4.80 -4.00 -5.44
C ARG A 66 -4.58 -2.77 -4.55
N TYR A 67 -3.36 -2.26 -4.57
CA TYR A 67 -3.00 -0.99 -3.97
C TYR A 67 -2.71 0.03 -5.06
N THR A 68 -3.26 1.21 -4.95
CA THR A 68 -3.03 2.31 -5.88
C THR A 68 -2.72 3.60 -5.14
N GLU A 69 -1.80 4.39 -5.69
CA GLU A 69 -1.54 5.77 -5.28
C GLU A 69 -1.69 6.68 -6.49
N ALA A 70 -2.24 7.86 -6.26
CA ALA A 70 -2.25 8.95 -7.23
C ALA A 70 -1.66 10.18 -6.56
N TRP A 71 -0.53 10.65 -7.08
CA TRP A 71 0.20 11.79 -6.57
C TRP A 71 0.05 12.97 -7.51
N GLU A 72 -0.30 14.13 -6.97
CA GLU A 72 -0.35 15.38 -7.74
C GLU A 72 1.07 15.87 -8.08
N ALA A 73 1.17 16.81 -9.00
CA ALA A 73 2.42 17.53 -9.23
C ALA A 73 2.86 18.27 -7.95
N PRO A 74 4.17 18.37 -7.70
CA PRO A 74 4.64 19.05 -6.50
C PRO A 74 4.25 20.53 -6.49
N THR A 75 3.92 21.06 -5.32
CA THR A 75 3.69 22.48 -5.10
C THR A 75 4.79 22.99 -4.16
N GLY A 76 5.81 23.63 -4.73
CA GLY A 76 7.06 23.88 -4.01
C GLY A 76 7.73 22.55 -3.66
N ASP A 77 8.02 22.34 -2.39
CA ASP A 77 8.61 21.11 -1.85
C ASP A 77 7.56 20.15 -1.27
N ASP A 78 6.30 20.58 -1.23
CA ASP A 78 5.19 19.77 -0.74
C ASP A 78 4.59 18.90 -1.86
N ARG A 79 4.06 17.73 -1.47
CA ARG A 79 3.32 16.87 -2.38
C ARG A 79 2.14 16.24 -1.67
N VAL A 80 1.00 16.20 -2.34
CA VAL A 80 -0.21 15.53 -1.87
C VAL A 80 -0.63 14.44 -2.85
N GLY A 81 -1.36 13.47 -2.33
CA GLY A 81 -1.87 12.37 -3.12
C GLY A 81 -3.01 11.66 -2.42
N THR A 82 -3.49 10.62 -3.03
CA THR A 82 -4.50 9.71 -2.49
C THR A 82 -4.04 8.26 -2.63
N PHE A 83 -4.58 7.40 -1.80
CA PHE A 83 -4.38 5.96 -1.94
C PHE A 83 -5.72 5.22 -1.89
N ALA A 84 -5.75 4.05 -2.49
CA ALA A 84 -6.85 3.10 -2.37
C ALA A 84 -6.28 1.67 -2.27
N VAL A 85 -6.92 0.86 -1.43
CA VAL A 85 -6.66 -0.58 -1.29
C VAL A 85 -7.96 -1.31 -1.55
N GLU A 86 -7.96 -2.23 -2.47
CA GLU A 86 -9.11 -3.05 -2.84
C GLU A 86 -8.78 -4.52 -2.70
N ILE A 87 -9.71 -5.28 -2.16
CA ILE A 87 -9.65 -6.74 -2.18
C ILE A 87 -10.49 -7.21 -3.36
N VAL A 88 -9.85 -7.78 -4.37
CA VAL A 88 -10.53 -8.22 -5.59
C VAL A 88 -11.48 -9.38 -5.27
N GLY A 89 -12.76 -9.21 -5.61
CA GLY A 89 -13.77 -10.26 -5.40
C GLY A 89 -14.36 -10.33 -3.98
N ALA A 90 -13.98 -9.41 -3.08
CA ALA A 90 -14.55 -9.33 -1.73
C ALA A 90 -15.03 -7.91 -1.42
N PRO A 91 -16.08 -7.76 -0.61
CA PRO A 91 -16.53 -6.46 -0.17
C PRO A 91 -15.56 -5.90 0.88
N GLY A 92 -14.92 -4.80 0.58
CA GLY A 92 -14.00 -4.14 1.51
C GLY A 92 -12.98 -3.30 0.76
N HIS A 93 -12.70 -2.12 1.32
CA HIS A 93 -11.70 -1.21 0.77
C HIS A 93 -11.12 -0.33 1.87
N ALA A 94 -9.93 0.16 1.62
CA ALA A 94 -9.36 1.29 2.34
C ALA A 94 -9.04 2.40 1.35
N ALA A 95 -9.24 3.64 1.75
CA ALA A 95 -8.89 4.79 0.92
C ALA A 95 -8.58 6.00 1.81
N GLY A 96 -7.78 6.91 1.29
CA GLY A 96 -7.41 8.10 2.03
C GLY A 96 -6.48 9.04 1.29
N ALA A 97 -5.91 9.97 2.06
CA ALA A 97 -5.00 11.00 1.59
C ALA A 97 -3.56 10.70 2.00
N LEU A 98 -2.64 11.14 1.17
CA LEU A 98 -1.20 11.08 1.37
C LEU A 98 -0.62 12.50 1.35
N GLY A 99 0.39 12.74 2.15
CA GLY A 99 1.12 13.99 2.16
C GLY A 99 2.62 13.78 2.38
N LEU A 100 3.43 14.58 1.72
CA LEU A 100 4.85 14.73 1.95
C LEU A 100 5.14 16.20 2.17
N THR A 101 5.79 16.52 3.28
CA THR A 101 6.22 17.88 3.61
C THR A 101 7.68 17.87 4.05
N PRO A 102 8.48 18.87 3.67
CA PRO A 102 9.87 18.96 4.13
C PRO A 102 9.95 19.01 5.65
N ALA A 103 10.91 18.29 6.23
CA ALA A 103 11.17 18.29 7.66
C ALA A 103 12.67 18.08 7.92
N GLY A 104 13.37 19.12 8.36
CA GLY A 104 14.83 19.07 8.57
C GLY A 104 15.56 18.64 7.31
N ASP A 105 16.40 17.61 7.41
CA ASP A 105 17.15 17.04 6.29
C ASP A 105 16.36 15.95 5.52
N GLY A 106 15.09 15.75 5.87
CA GLY A 106 14.21 14.74 5.28
C GLY A 106 12.82 15.27 4.95
N CYS A 107 11.84 14.42 5.09
CA CYS A 107 10.43 14.77 4.92
C CYS A 107 9.54 13.99 5.88
N ASP A 108 8.44 14.59 6.28
CA ASP A 108 7.36 13.92 6.95
C ASP A 108 6.43 13.30 5.91
N PHE A 109 6.15 12.00 6.07
CA PHE A 109 5.15 11.28 5.30
C PHE A 109 3.91 11.07 6.15
N LEU A 110 2.78 11.58 5.68
CA LEU A 110 1.48 11.43 6.34
C LEU A 110 0.53 10.61 5.46
N ALA A 111 -0.09 9.60 6.06
CA ALA A 111 -1.17 8.84 5.45
C ALA A 111 -2.38 8.87 6.40
N THR A 112 -3.53 9.29 5.89
CA THR A 112 -4.80 9.28 6.64
C THR A 112 -5.88 8.66 5.79
N GLY A 113 -6.73 7.82 6.40
CA GLY A 113 -7.79 7.18 5.65
C GLY A 113 -8.68 6.30 6.52
N ASP A 114 -9.65 5.70 5.85
CA ASP A 114 -10.64 4.81 6.46
C ASP A 114 -10.58 3.42 5.82
N VAL A 115 -10.85 2.42 6.64
CA VAL A 115 -11.07 1.03 6.23
C VAL A 115 -12.55 0.72 6.40
N LYS A 116 -13.19 0.19 5.36
CA LYS A 116 -14.60 -0.22 5.38
C LYS A 116 -14.75 -1.64 4.88
N VAL A 117 -15.36 -2.49 5.70
CA VAL A 117 -15.67 -3.88 5.35
C VAL A 117 -17.15 -4.13 5.64
N PRO A 118 -18.03 -4.01 4.65
CA PRO A 118 -19.46 -4.17 4.82
C PRO A 118 -19.88 -5.64 4.93
N VAL A 119 -19.37 -6.34 5.95
CA VAL A 119 -19.73 -7.71 6.27
C VAL A 119 -20.58 -7.73 7.55
N PRO A 120 -21.83 -8.23 7.50
CA PRO A 120 -22.66 -8.31 8.69
C PRO A 120 -21.99 -9.10 9.81
N LEU A 121 -22.12 -8.64 11.05
CA LEU A 121 -21.63 -9.22 12.31
C LEU A 121 -20.09 -9.20 12.48
N PHE A 122 -19.30 -9.27 11.41
CA PHE A 122 -17.84 -9.40 11.47
C PHE A 122 -17.08 -8.18 10.92
N GLY A 123 -17.77 -7.22 10.28
CA GLY A 123 -17.16 -6.08 9.60
C GLY A 123 -16.15 -5.33 10.46
N ALA A 124 -16.53 -4.93 11.67
CA ALA A 124 -15.66 -4.18 12.58
C ALA A 124 -14.38 -4.95 13.01
N MET A 125 -14.46 -6.28 13.14
CA MET A 125 -13.32 -7.11 13.49
C MET A 125 -12.36 -7.25 12.30
N VAL A 126 -12.90 -7.40 11.09
CA VAL A 126 -12.11 -7.45 9.85
C VAL A 126 -11.46 -6.09 9.59
N GLU A 127 -12.19 -4.98 9.75
CA GLU A 127 -11.65 -3.62 9.62
C GLU A 127 -10.45 -3.39 10.52
N ARG A 128 -10.52 -3.85 11.78
CA ARG A 128 -9.39 -3.75 12.72
C ARG A 128 -8.18 -4.56 12.25
N ALA A 129 -8.40 -5.80 11.82
CA ALA A 129 -7.32 -6.67 11.32
C ALA A 129 -6.67 -6.10 10.05
N VAL A 130 -7.47 -5.55 9.12
CA VAL A 130 -6.99 -4.88 7.91
C VAL A 130 -6.19 -3.63 8.26
N LYS A 131 -6.69 -2.81 9.18
CA LYS A 131 -5.98 -1.62 9.67
C LYS A 131 -4.61 -1.97 10.23
N ASP A 132 -4.53 -2.98 11.09
CA ASP A 132 -3.26 -3.42 11.70
C ASP A 132 -2.28 -3.93 10.63
N ALA A 133 -2.78 -4.66 9.62
CA ALA A 133 -1.97 -5.13 8.51
C ALA A 133 -1.44 -3.98 7.63
N VAL A 134 -2.29 -2.99 7.34
CA VAL A 134 -1.90 -1.79 6.57
C VAL A 134 -0.84 -0.99 7.31
N LEU A 135 -0.99 -0.77 8.63
CA LEU A 135 0.00 -0.05 9.43
C LEU A 135 1.36 -0.77 9.45
N LYS A 136 1.37 -2.08 9.65
CA LYS A 136 2.61 -2.87 9.59
C LYS A 136 3.27 -2.83 8.21
N GLY A 137 2.47 -2.90 7.16
CA GLY A 137 2.95 -2.76 5.78
C GLY A 137 3.61 -1.41 5.53
N LEU A 138 2.97 -0.32 5.99
CA LEU A 138 3.49 1.03 5.87
C LEU A 138 4.80 1.22 6.65
N GLU A 139 4.92 0.71 7.87
CA GLU A 139 6.18 0.74 8.65
C GLU A 139 7.32 0.04 7.90
N ALA A 140 7.06 -1.11 7.27
CA ALA A 140 8.04 -1.80 6.47
C ALA A 140 8.43 -1.03 5.20
N GLU A 141 7.47 -0.39 4.55
CA GLU A 141 7.71 0.47 3.38
C GLU A 141 8.56 1.70 3.75
N LEU A 142 8.30 2.35 4.89
CA LEU A 142 9.09 3.48 5.38
C LEU A 142 10.52 3.07 5.73
N THR A 143 10.70 1.90 6.35
CA THR A 143 12.04 1.34 6.60
C THR A 143 12.82 1.10 5.29
N ALA A 144 12.12 0.61 4.26
CA ALA A 144 12.72 0.43 2.93
C ALA A 144 13.06 1.78 2.26
N ALA A 145 12.25 2.82 2.52
CA ALA A 145 12.50 4.18 2.04
C ALA A 145 13.75 4.78 2.68
N ASP A 146 13.91 4.67 4.00
CA ASP A 146 15.11 5.14 4.72
C ASP A 146 16.36 4.46 4.19
N ALA A 147 16.33 3.13 4.02
CA ALA A 147 17.45 2.38 3.44
C ALA A 147 17.74 2.74 1.97
N TRP A 148 16.74 3.18 1.23
CA TRP A 148 16.92 3.66 -0.14
C TRP A 148 17.60 5.04 -0.18
N LEU A 149 17.22 5.93 0.69
CA LEU A 149 17.76 7.29 0.76
C LEU A 149 19.17 7.35 1.34
N ALA A 150 19.55 6.37 2.15
CA ALA A 150 20.89 6.25 2.76
C ALA A 150 22.00 5.71 1.84
N ARG A 151 21.71 5.47 0.54
CA ARG A 151 22.67 4.88 -0.43
C ARG A 151 23.72 5.88 -0.90
#